data_9a51eef4fdc6cb7fc6156bc743691f18
#
_entry.id   9a51eef4fdc6cb7fc6156bc743691f18
#
_cell.length_a   1.000
_cell.length_b   1.000
_cell.length_c   1.000
_cell.angle_alpha   90.00
_cell.angle_beta   90.00
_cell.angle_gamma   90.00
#
_symmetry.space_group_name_H-M   'P 1'
#
loop_
_entity.id
_entity.type
_entity.pdbx_description
1 polymer ?
#
loop_
_entity_poly.entity_id
_entity_poly.type
_entity_poly.pdbx_seq_one_letter_code
_entity_poly.pdbx_strand_id
1 'polypeptide(L)' 'CWTEIYDAYGNTLFYDLGNNDQDVIVSGVAPLDVLFGAIDQVNNVVVDDQDFIMPMTARRGSVLRFEIATIE' A
#
# COMPACT_ATOMS: atom_id res chain seq x y z
N CYS A 1 -11.01 3.68 3.46
CA CYS A 1 -9.59 3.86 3.82
C CYS A 1 -8.88 4.74 2.80
N TRP A 2 -8.33 5.84 3.24
CA TRP A 2 -7.51 6.69 2.35
C TRP A 2 -6.24 5.93 1.95
N THR A 3 -5.94 5.91 0.67
CA THR A 3 -4.81 5.15 0.14
C THR A 3 -4.04 6.00 -0.87
N GLU A 4 -2.71 6.03 -0.72
CA GLU A 4 -1.81 6.67 -1.67
C GLU A 4 -0.72 5.67 -2.05
N ILE A 5 -0.48 5.51 -3.34
CA ILE A 5 0.56 4.61 -3.85
C ILE A 5 1.34 5.34 -4.94
N TYR A 6 2.65 5.40 -4.79
CA TYR A 6 3.56 6.04 -5.72
C TYR A 6 4.62 5.05 -6.17
N ASP A 7 5.12 5.20 -7.40
CA ASP A 7 6.21 4.37 -7.91
C ASP A 7 7.59 4.94 -7.55
N ALA A 8 8.64 4.29 -8.02
CA ALA A 8 10.04 4.69 -7.74
C ALA A 8 10.38 6.06 -8.29
N TYR A 9 9.64 6.53 -9.28
CA TYR A 9 9.87 7.83 -9.92
C TYR A 9 8.95 8.92 -9.40
N GLY A 10 8.14 8.61 -8.39
CA GLY A 10 7.20 9.57 -7.81
C GLY A 10 5.89 9.71 -8.58
N ASN A 11 5.65 8.86 -9.56
CA ASN A 11 4.37 8.86 -10.27
C ASN A 11 3.27 8.30 -9.37
N THR A 12 2.11 8.96 -9.39
CA THR A 12 0.96 8.53 -8.61
C THR A 12 0.28 7.34 -9.28
N LEU A 13 0.27 6.19 -8.60
CA LEU A 13 -0.39 4.99 -9.09
C LEU A 13 -1.82 4.89 -8.56
N PHE A 14 -2.06 5.34 -7.34
CA PHE A 14 -3.38 5.37 -6.72
C PHE A 14 -3.43 6.49 -5.70
N TYR A 15 -4.53 7.23 -5.68
CA TYR A 15 -4.71 8.36 -4.77
C TYR A 15 -6.21 8.58 -4.60
N ASP A 16 -6.81 7.88 -3.65
CA ASP A 16 -8.26 7.94 -3.47
C ASP A 16 -8.68 7.28 -2.16
N LEU A 17 -9.96 7.42 -1.85
CA LEU A 17 -10.59 6.77 -0.72
C LEU A 17 -11.11 5.40 -1.20
N GLY A 18 -10.48 4.34 -0.72
CA GLY A 18 -10.90 2.98 -1.03
C GLY A 18 -12.12 2.56 -0.22
N ASN A 19 -12.96 1.70 -0.81
CA ASN A 19 -14.12 1.12 -0.13
C ASN A 19 -13.74 -0.22 0.51
N ASN A 20 -14.51 -0.64 1.54
CA ASN A 20 -14.21 -1.86 2.29
C ASN A 20 -14.16 -3.12 1.44
N ASP A 21 -15.01 -3.20 0.41
CA ASP A 21 -15.10 -4.38 -0.44
C ASP A 21 -14.37 -4.19 -1.78
N GLN A 22 -13.55 -3.16 -1.87
CA GLN A 22 -12.85 -2.84 -3.10
C GLN A 22 -11.48 -3.50 -3.15
N ASP A 23 -11.21 -4.19 -4.24
CA ASP A 23 -9.87 -4.66 -4.56
C ASP A 23 -9.18 -3.62 -5.42
N VAL A 24 -8.04 -3.11 -4.97
CA VAL A 24 -7.25 -2.15 -5.71
C VAL A 24 -6.03 -2.87 -6.28
N ILE A 25 -5.92 -2.82 -7.62
CA ILE A 25 -4.81 -3.45 -8.32
C ILE A 25 -4.01 -2.35 -9.01
N VAL A 26 -2.74 -2.25 -8.66
CA VAL A 26 -1.82 -1.29 -9.29
C VAL A 26 -0.56 -2.00 -9.74
N SER A 27 0.09 -1.45 -10.73
CA SER A 27 1.40 -1.92 -11.18
C SER A 27 2.31 -0.72 -11.41
N GLY A 28 3.59 -0.92 -11.18
CA GLY A 28 4.57 0.15 -11.34
C GLY A 28 5.96 -0.34 -11.00
N VAL A 29 6.91 0.58 -11.09
CA VAL A 29 8.32 0.28 -10.85
C VAL A 29 8.61 0.40 -9.35
N ALA A 30 9.10 -0.69 -8.77
CA ALA A 30 9.52 -0.71 -7.36
C ALA A 30 10.82 0.09 -7.18
N PRO A 31 11.06 0.64 -5.98
CA PRO A 31 10.23 0.51 -4.79
C PRO A 31 8.94 1.34 -4.87
N LEU A 32 7.85 0.78 -4.36
CA LEU A 32 6.57 1.48 -4.27
C LEU A 32 6.42 2.10 -2.89
N ASP A 33 5.94 3.33 -2.84
CA ASP A 33 5.65 4.02 -1.59
C ASP A 33 4.14 3.96 -1.35
N VAL A 34 3.75 3.37 -0.22
CA VAL A 34 2.34 3.12 0.11
C VAL A 34 1.98 3.80 1.41
N LEU A 35 0.85 4.48 1.42
CA LEU A 35 0.28 5.09 2.62
C LEU A 35 -1.17 4.64 2.77
N PHE A 36 -1.51 4.10 3.95
CA PHE A 36 -2.87 3.80 4.35
C PHE A 36 -3.27 4.69 5.53
N GLY A 37 -4.36 5.43 5.37
CA GLY A 37 -4.86 6.33 6.42
C GLY A 37 -5.65 5.64 7.51
N ALA A 38 -6.15 4.42 7.25
CA ALA A 38 -6.92 3.64 8.23
C ALA A 38 -6.48 2.17 8.15
N ILE A 39 -5.30 1.88 8.67
CA ILE A 39 -4.64 0.58 8.51
C ILE A 39 -5.48 -0.59 9.05
N ASP A 40 -6.31 -0.33 10.06
CA ASP A 40 -7.15 -1.37 10.66
C ASP A 40 -8.24 -1.85 9.70
N GLN A 41 -8.50 -1.11 8.62
CA GLN A 41 -9.48 -1.47 7.60
C GLN A 41 -8.86 -2.23 6.41
N VAL A 42 -7.55 -2.38 6.39
CA VAL A 42 -6.85 -3.11 5.32
C VAL A 42 -6.75 -4.57 5.72
N ASN A 43 -7.31 -5.46 4.89
CA ASN A 43 -7.31 -6.89 5.18
C ASN A 43 -5.97 -7.53 4.83
N ASN A 44 -5.51 -7.33 3.60
CA ASN A 44 -4.26 -7.93 3.16
C ASN A 44 -3.67 -7.15 1.99
N VAL A 45 -2.38 -7.32 1.80
CA VAL A 45 -1.65 -6.78 0.66
C VAL A 45 -0.96 -7.94 -0.05
N VAL A 46 -1.10 -7.99 -1.37
CA VAL A 46 -0.46 -9.01 -2.20
C VAL A 46 0.47 -8.31 -3.19
N VAL A 47 1.70 -8.76 -3.26
CA VAL A 47 2.71 -8.22 -4.17
C VAL A 47 3.25 -9.36 -5.02
N ASP A 48 3.10 -9.25 -6.35
CA ASP A 48 3.54 -10.28 -7.30
C ASP A 48 3.02 -11.68 -6.94
N ASP A 49 1.72 -11.76 -6.64
CA ASP A 49 1.00 -13.00 -6.27
C ASP A 49 1.47 -13.61 -4.94
N GLN A 50 2.18 -12.86 -4.13
CA GLN A 50 2.63 -13.31 -2.81
C GLN A 50 2.10 -12.39 -1.73
N ASP A 51 1.71 -12.96 -0.60
CA ASP A 51 1.26 -12.18 0.55
C ASP A 51 2.42 -11.33 1.06
N PHE A 52 2.14 -10.05 1.24
CA PHE A 52 3.10 -9.10 1.78
C PHE A 52 2.74 -8.79 3.24
N ILE A 53 3.71 -8.95 4.13
CA ILE A 53 3.54 -8.65 5.55
C ILE A 53 3.89 -7.18 5.78
N MET A 54 2.87 -6.39 6.13
CA MET A 54 3.06 -4.97 6.39
C MET A 54 3.85 -4.75 7.69
N PRO A 55 4.76 -3.75 7.72
CA PRO A 55 5.53 -3.44 8.93
C PRO A 55 4.66 -2.68 9.95
N MET A 56 3.80 -3.40 10.65
CA MET A 56 2.82 -2.81 11.58
C MET A 56 3.47 -2.05 12.72
N THR A 57 4.72 -2.34 13.04
CA THR A 57 5.46 -1.61 14.07
C THR A 57 5.76 -0.16 13.66
N ALA A 58 5.68 0.15 12.38
CA ALA A 58 5.90 1.51 11.87
C ALA A 58 4.63 2.36 11.89
N ARG A 59 3.48 1.78 12.30
CA ARG A 59 2.22 2.52 12.31
C ARG A 59 2.25 3.66 13.32
N ARG A 60 1.55 4.74 12.96
CA ARG A 60 1.33 5.88 13.85
C ARG A 60 -0.17 6.10 13.97
N GLY A 61 -0.75 5.61 15.06
CA GLY A 61 -2.20 5.57 15.20
C GLY A 61 -2.81 4.69 14.12
N SER A 62 -3.73 5.24 13.33
CA SER A 62 -4.36 4.52 12.22
C SER A 62 -3.60 4.64 10.90
N VAL A 63 -2.53 5.42 10.85
CA VAL A 63 -1.77 5.68 9.62
C VAL A 63 -0.56 4.77 9.53
N LEU A 64 -0.40 4.11 8.39
CA LEU A 64 0.79 3.32 8.11
C LEU A 64 1.37 3.73 6.76
N ARG A 65 2.65 4.08 6.74
CA ARG A 65 3.39 4.35 5.52
C ARG A 65 4.55 3.38 5.43
N PHE A 66 4.70 2.74 4.29
CA PHE A 66 5.76 1.76 4.08
C PHE A 66 6.17 1.70 2.62
N GLU A 67 7.27 1.02 2.38
CA GLU A 67 7.84 0.87 1.05
C GLU A 67 7.84 -0.59 0.66
N ILE A 68 7.44 -0.87 -0.59
CA ILE A 68 7.47 -2.22 -1.15
C ILE A 68 8.64 -2.28 -2.12
N ALA A 69 9.69 -2.96 -1.73
CA ALA A 69 10.82 -3.25 -2.59
C ALA A 69 10.51 -4.47 -3.47
N THR A 70 11.33 -4.68 -4.50
CA THR A 70 11.19 -5.86 -5.36
C THR A 70 11.34 -7.15 -4.55
N ILE A 71 10.43 -8.10 -4.81
CA ILE A 71 10.44 -9.40 -4.15
C ILE A 71 11.21 -10.40 -5.00
N GLU A 72 12.47 -10.27 -5.14
CA GLU A 72 13.27 -11.28 -5.85
C GLU A 72 14.30 -11.90 -4.93
#